data_e984b987fa419112528fbbeea00e2726
#
_entry.id   e984b987fa419112528fbbeea00e2726
#
_cell.length_a   1.000
_cell.length_b   1.000
_cell.length_c   1.000
_cell.angle_alpha   90.00
_cell.angle_beta   90.00
_cell.angle_gamma   90.00
#
_symmetry.space_group_name_H-M   'P 1'
#
loop_
_entity.id
_entity.type
_entity.pdbx_description
1 polymer ?
#
loop_
_entity_poly.entity_id
_entity_poly.type
_entity_poly.pdbx_seq_one_letter_code
_entity_poly.pdbx_strand_id
1 'polypeptide(L)'
;MWVEVGRPIPRYAKNNFKLMSKLHSNITQYLITDSRAPMANQIIIDIYKIDRSEETRRFEEMKKVWPHKQEYFWHGTTARFFYLYDAMRTNQLNNVIHLETDSILLQPDAMSNLISDTRVDFAFPLQANGIGCASILYVRNPEILQKFLHHILNNWNRDDVDDMVLLGEFSQEIGVNVLPTQIDNLGSSSGFIFDAQSIGKYFMGTDARNCRIPFSFRGELDFREGSITNLLKQGSLRFKSTLGKESIEIRVKGSSIKLANIHIHSKAISPYVFFMNMKIRIGFGIKTPIIWKLGHFDKYVFLERLASFWARRLRREKNFKERILR
;
A
#
# COMPACT_ATOMS: atom_id res chain seq x y z
N MET A 1 0.70 1.18 11.78
CA MET A 1 1.54 2.40 11.72
C MET A 1 1.64 2.90 10.29
N TRP A 2 1.57 4.20 10.07
CA TRP A 2 1.75 4.85 8.77
C TRP A 2 2.92 5.83 8.83
N VAL A 3 3.51 6.11 7.68
CA VAL A 3 4.56 7.13 7.50
C VAL A 3 4.12 8.07 6.38
N GLU A 4 4.04 9.37 6.68
CA GLU A 4 3.72 10.43 5.70
C GLU A 4 4.56 11.67 6.03
N VAL A 5 5.70 11.80 5.38
CA VAL A 5 6.74 12.80 5.63
C VAL A 5 7.08 13.53 4.33
N GLY A 6 7.46 14.79 4.41
CA GLY A 6 7.93 15.61 3.28
C GLY A 6 6.83 16.22 2.42
N ARG A 7 5.56 16.04 2.80
CA ARG A 7 4.41 16.64 2.10
C ARG A 7 3.18 16.74 3.01
N PRO A 8 2.24 17.63 2.71
CA PRO A 8 0.96 17.66 3.42
C PRO A 8 0.22 16.32 3.27
N ILE A 9 -0.37 15.85 4.37
CA ILE A 9 -1.12 14.59 4.39
C ILE A 9 -2.28 14.66 3.38
N PRO A 10 -2.28 13.80 2.35
CA PRO A 10 -3.30 13.87 1.31
C PRO A 10 -4.68 13.47 1.83
N ARG A 11 -5.73 13.95 1.17
CA ARG A 11 -7.11 13.71 1.59
C ARG A 11 -7.47 12.23 1.67
N TYR A 12 -6.99 11.42 0.72
CA TYR A 12 -7.25 9.98 0.73
C TYR A 12 -6.64 9.30 1.95
N ALA A 13 -5.42 9.72 2.38
CA ALA A 13 -4.79 9.20 3.60
C ALA A 13 -5.60 9.57 4.84
N LYS A 14 -6.05 10.84 4.96
CA LYS A 14 -6.95 11.26 6.06
C LYS A 14 -8.24 10.44 6.08
N ASN A 15 -8.80 10.13 4.93
CA ASN A 15 -9.97 9.27 4.81
C ASN A 15 -9.68 7.82 5.23
N ASN A 16 -8.51 7.29 4.85
CA ASN A 16 -8.07 5.97 5.28
C ASN A 16 -7.91 5.91 6.81
N PHE A 17 -7.24 6.88 7.41
CA PHE A 17 -7.06 6.92 8.87
C PHE A 17 -8.41 6.92 9.61
N LYS A 18 -9.39 7.72 9.14
CA LYS A 18 -10.76 7.72 9.70
C LYS A 18 -11.45 6.36 9.51
N LEU A 19 -11.30 5.74 8.36
CA LEU A 19 -11.86 4.43 8.08
C LEU A 19 -11.24 3.37 9.00
N MET A 20 -9.91 3.35 9.11
CA MET A 20 -9.19 2.41 9.96
C MET A 20 -9.53 2.58 11.44
N SER A 21 -9.68 3.81 11.95
CA SER A 21 -10.11 4.07 13.31
C SER A 21 -11.54 3.58 13.59
N LYS A 22 -12.40 3.63 12.57
CA LYS A 22 -13.77 3.09 12.66
C LYS A 22 -13.79 1.56 12.64
N LEU A 23 -12.95 0.94 11.81
CA LEU A 23 -12.89 -0.53 11.67
C LEU A 23 -12.20 -1.21 12.85
N HIS A 24 -11.16 -0.57 13.38
CA HIS A 24 -10.23 -1.15 14.35
C HIS A 24 -9.98 -0.20 15.51
N SER A 25 -11.06 0.14 16.25
CA SER A 25 -10.99 1.06 17.40
C SER A 25 -10.17 0.51 18.58
N ASN A 26 -9.96 -0.80 18.63
CA ASN A 26 -9.20 -1.50 19.65
C ASN A 26 -7.70 -1.66 19.30
N ILE A 27 -7.26 -1.18 18.12
CA ILE A 27 -5.87 -1.26 17.69
C ILE A 27 -5.22 0.12 17.84
N THR A 28 -4.09 0.19 18.52
CA THR A 28 -3.29 1.42 18.63
C THR A 28 -2.75 1.81 17.25
N GLN A 29 -3.04 3.04 16.85
CA GLN A 29 -2.70 3.55 15.52
C GLN A 29 -1.69 4.68 15.64
N TYR A 30 -0.55 4.56 14.97
CA TYR A 30 0.52 5.55 14.95
C TYR A 30 0.67 6.16 13.57
N LEU A 31 0.94 7.46 13.53
CA LEU A 31 1.28 8.20 12.31
C LEU A 31 2.59 8.95 12.51
N ILE A 32 3.62 8.56 11.78
CA ILE A 32 4.89 9.27 11.68
C ILE A 32 4.74 10.37 10.63
N THR A 33 4.94 11.62 11.02
CA THR A 33 4.72 12.75 10.09
C THR A 33 5.48 14.00 10.55
N ASP A 34 5.75 14.89 9.59
CA ASP A 34 6.21 16.26 9.80
C ASP A 34 5.05 17.28 9.85
N SER A 35 3.83 16.80 9.65
CA SER A 35 2.62 17.63 9.64
C SER A 35 2.13 17.91 11.06
N ARG A 36 1.90 19.20 11.36
CA ARG A 36 1.32 19.64 12.64
C ARG A 36 -0.21 19.51 12.70
N ALA A 37 -0.85 19.05 11.63
CA ALA A 37 -2.30 18.92 11.60
C ALA A 37 -2.78 17.85 12.59
N PRO A 38 -3.71 18.16 13.50
CA PRO A 38 -4.24 17.18 14.42
C PRO A 38 -5.00 16.09 13.65
N MET A 39 -4.70 14.85 13.99
CA MET A 39 -5.38 13.67 13.43
C MET A 39 -6.15 13.01 14.57
N ALA A 40 -7.47 12.95 14.44
CA ALA A 40 -8.30 12.26 15.43
C ALA A 40 -7.96 10.76 15.42
N ASN A 41 -7.76 10.19 16.60
CA ASN A 41 -7.56 8.76 16.88
C ASN A 41 -6.19 8.16 16.48
N GLN A 42 -5.22 8.94 15.99
CA GLN A 42 -3.84 8.47 15.81
C GLN A 42 -2.91 9.09 16.84
N ILE A 43 -1.98 8.29 17.35
CA ILE A 43 -0.83 8.80 18.10
C ILE A 43 0.17 9.35 17.09
N ILE A 44 0.41 10.64 17.16
CA ILE A 44 1.33 11.31 16.24
C ILE A 44 2.76 11.15 16.76
N ILE A 45 3.63 10.64 15.91
CA ILE A 45 5.07 10.62 16.12
C ILE A 45 5.66 11.72 15.21
N ASP A 46 6.07 12.81 15.82
CA ASP A 46 6.68 13.94 15.14
C ASP A 46 8.10 13.58 14.70
N ILE A 47 8.34 13.55 13.39
CA ILE A 47 9.63 13.16 12.82
C ILE A 47 10.80 14.03 13.28
N TYR A 48 10.55 15.28 13.65
CA TYR A 48 11.58 16.18 14.17
C TYR A 48 11.95 15.94 15.63
N LYS A 49 11.16 15.12 16.34
CA LYS A 49 11.40 14.75 17.75
C LYS A 49 11.97 13.34 17.90
N ILE A 50 12.12 12.61 16.81
CA ILE A 50 12.73 11.28 16.80
C ILE A 50 14.25 11.44 16.69
N ASP A 51 14.98 10.66 17.49
CA ASP A 51 16.42 10.56 17.33
C ASP A 51 16.76 9.79 16.04
N ARG A 52 17.39 10.48 15.08
CA ARG A 52 17.77 9.94 13.78
C ARG A 52 18.95 8.98 13.93
N SER A 53 18.77 7.76 13.48
CA SER A 53 19.84 6.77 13.36
C SER A 53 20.91 7.20 12.35
N GLU A 54 22.06 6.54 12.42
CA GLU A 54 23.11 6.72 11.43
C GLU A 54 22.62 6.28 10.02
N GLU A 55 21.88 5.18 9.96
CA GLU A 55 21.28 4.68 8.72
C GLU A 55 20.39 5.73 8.06
N THR A 56 19.54 6.39 8.85
CA THR A 56 18.65 7.44 8.33
C THR A 56 19.41 8.63 7.80
N ARG A 57 20.41 9.14 8.55
CA ARG A 57 21.25 10.26 8.11
C ARG A 57 22.00 9.91 6.83
N ARG A 58 22.61 8.72 6.79
CA ARG A 58 23.31 8.22 5.61
C ARG A 58 22.40 8.14 4.38
N PHE A 59 21.18 7.62 4.54
CA PHE A 59 20.24 7.53 3.42
C PHE A 59 19.78 8.92 2.94
N GLU A 60 19.53 9.87 3.84
CA GLU A 60 19.16 11.24 3.50
C GLU A 60 20.26 11.98 2.72
N GLU A 61 21.52 11.63 2.94
CA GLU A 61 22.67 12.16 2.18
C GLU A 61 22.85 11.50 0.81
N MET A 62 22.31 10.27 0.62
CA MET A 62 22.45 9.53 -0.63
C MET A 62 21.56 10.16 -1.71
N LYS A 63 22.22 10.75 -2.73
CA LYS A 63 21.54 11.26 -3.93
C LYS A 63 21.59 10.21 -5.02
N LYS A 64 20.42 9.88 -5.57
CA LYS A 64 20.31 8.99 -6.72
C LYS A 64 19.65 9.74 -7.88
N VAL A 65 20.30 9.75 -9.04
CA VAL A 65 19.72 10.32 -10.25
C VAL A 65 18.84 9.26 -10.93
N TRP A 66 17.56 9.52 -11.00
CA TRP A 66 16.60 8.63 -11.66
C TRP A 66 16.41 9.01 -13.14
N PRO A 67 16.47 8.06 -14.07
CA PRO A 67 16.38 8.37 -15.50
C PRO A 67 15.06 9.03 -15.93
N HIS A 68 14.02 9.00 -15.12
CA HIS A 68 12.65 9.41 -15.48
C HIS A 68 11.99 10.47 -14.58
N LYS A 69 12.76 11.37 -13.96
CA LYS A 69 12.21 12.49 -13.16
C LYS A 69 11.25 12.10 -12.01
N GLN A 70 11.35 10.89 -11.49
CA GLN A 70 10.56 10.43 -10.32
C GLN A 70 11.41 10.34 -9.04
N GLU A 71 12.57 10.99 -9.04
CA GLU A 71 13.56 10.95 -7.97
C GLU A 71 12.95 11.17 -6.58
N TYR A 72 12.19 12.24 -6.42
CA TYR A 72 11.56 12.56 -5.13
C TYR A 72 10.51 11.53 -4.70
N PHE A 73 9.87 10.86 -5.64
CA PHE A 73 8.86 9.85 -5.32
C PHE A 73 9.52 8.59 -4.76
N TRP A 74 10.48 8.02 -5.47
CA TRP A 74 11.15 6.78 -5.06
C TRP A 74 12.02 6.97 -3.82
N HIS A 75 12.68 8.12 -3.70
CA HIS A 75 13.40 8.45 -2.47
C HIS A 75 12.44 8.52 -1.27
N GLY A 76 11.31 9.20 -1.41
CA GLY A 76 10.31 9.32 -0.36
C GLY A 76 9.65 7.98 0.02
N THR A 77 9.37 7.11 -0.97
CA THR A 77 8.81 5.78 -0.68
C THR A 77 9.79 4.88 0.05
N THR A 78 11.08 5.01 -0.22
CA THR A 78 12.12 4.24 0.47
C THR A 78 12.46 4.84 1.83
N ALA A 79 12.53 6.16 1.97
CA ALA A 79 12.80 6.86 3.23
C ALA A 79 11.84 6.47 4.36
N ARG A 80 10.61 6.04 4.02
CA ARG A 80 9.61 5.60 5.03
C ARG A 80 10.11 4.46 5.92
N PHE A 81 10.95 3.56 5.42
CA PHE A 81 11.48 2.45 6.21
C PHE A 81 12.48 2.94 7.26
N PHE A 82 13.26 3.95 6.93
CA PHE A 82 14.20 4.60 7.84
C PHE A 82 13.45 5.33 8.95
N TYR A 83 12.42 6.10 8.61
CA TYR A 83 11.58 6.78 9.60
C TYR A 83 10.79 5.80 10.46
N LEU A 84 10.34 4.67 9.89
CA LEU A 84 9.70 3.58 10.64
C LEU A 84 10.67 2.99 11.66
N TYR A 85 11.91 2.70 11.26
CA TYR A 85 12.96 2.18 12.13
C TYR A 85 13.24 3.14 13.29
N ASP A 86 13.49 4.41 13.00
CA ASP A 86 13.78 5.43 14.03
C ASP A 86 12.62 5.56 15.01
N ALA A 87 11.38 5.53 14.53
CA ALA A 87 10.19 5.58 15.38
C ALA A 87 10.05 4.33 16.26
N MET A 88 10.29 3.14 15.71
CA MET A 88 10.25 1.88 16.47
C MET A 88 11.33 1.88 17.55
N ARG A 89 12.56 2.25 17.21
CA ARG A 89 13.69 2.30 18.13
C ARG A 89 13.46 3.31 19.27
N THR A 90 13.10 4.55 18.93
CA THR A 90 12.91 5.63 19.90
C THR A 90 11.76 5.36 20.86
N ASN A 91 10.68 4.75 20.39
CA ASN A 91 9.48 4.48 21.19
C ASN A 91 9.42 3.03 21.70
N GLN A 92 10.46 2.23 21.53
CA GLN A 92 10.56 0.82 21.96
C GLN A 92 9.37 -0.04 21.45
N LEU A 93 8.99 0.19 20.19
CA LEU A 93 7.84 -0.51 19.59
C LEU A 93 8.28 -1.82 18.94
N ASN A 94 7.53 -2.87 19.25
CA ASN A 94 7.68 -4.20 18.67
C ASN A 94 6.35 -4.66 18.06
N ASN A 95 6.41 -5.68 17.19
CA ASN A 95 5.24 -6.25 16.51
C ASN A 95 4.43 -5.19 15.74
N VAL A 96 5.13 -4.38 14.95
CA VAL A 96 4.53 -3.28 14.19
C VAL A 96 3.99 -3.78 12.86
N ILE A 97 2.75 -3.43 12.55
CA ILE A 97 2.17 -3.56 11.23
C ILE A 97 2.24 -2.18 10.57
N HIS A 98 3.10 -2.05 9.56
CA HIS A 98 3.14 -0.87 8.70
C HIS A 98 2.15 -1.04 7.55
N LEU A 99 1.44 0.03 7.22
CA LEU A 99 0.52 0.12 6.08
C LEU A 99 0.88 1.33 5.24
N GLU A 100 0.86 1.19 3.92
CA GLU A 100 0.83 2.37 3.05
C GLU A 100 -0.45 3.17 3.27
N THR A 101 -0.38 4.47 3.02
CA THR A 101 -1.50 5.39 3.30
C THR A 101 -2.75 5.16 2.43
N ASP A 102 -2.64 4.31 1.42
CA ASP A 102 -3.72 3.83 0.54
C ASP A 102 -4.01 2.34 0.71
N SER A 103 -3.46 1.70 1.74
CA SER A 103 -3.78 0.33 2.13
C SER A 103 -4.75 0.28 3.31
N ILE A 104 -5.75 -0.58 3.21
CA ILE A 104 -6.77 -0.80 4.25
C ILE A 104 -6.59 -2.22 4.79
N LEU A 105 -6.38 -2.35 6.09
CA LEU A 105 -6.42 -3.63 6.79
C LEU A 105 -7.88 -4.02 6.99
N LEU A 106 -8.30 -5.15 6.45
CA LEU A 106 -9.66 -5.67 6.56
C LEU A 106 -9.80 -6.66 7.70
N GLN A 107 -8.76 -7.48 7.90
CA GLN A 107 -8.76 -8.58 8.87
C GLN A 107 -7.50 -8.53 9.73
N PRO A 108 -7.54 -7.86 10.89
CA PRO A 108 -6.37 -7.79 11.79
C PRO A 108 -5.96 -9.18 12.32
N ASP A 109 -6.91 -10.12 12.45
CA ASP A 109 -6.64 -11.49 12.89
C ASP A 109 -5.64 -12.22 11.97
N ALA A 110 -5.56 -11.83 10.69
CA ALA A 110 -4.54 -12.34 9.77
C ALA A 110 -3.12 -12.07 10.26
N MET A 111 -2.92 -10.97 10.98
CA MET A 111 -1.61 -10.58 11.52
C MET A 111 -1.32 -11.24 12.88
N SER A 112 -2.34 -11.64 13.62
CA SER A 112 -2.18 -12.29 14.92
C SER A 112 -1.40 -13.60 14.81
N ASN A 113 -1.61 -14.37 13.74
CA ASN A 113 -0.87 -15.60 13.47
C ASN A 113 0.62 -15.32 13.21
N LEU A 114 0.95 -14.20 12.53
CA LEU A 114 2.34 -13.79 12.31
C LEU A 114 3.01 -13.35 13.60
N ILE A 115 2.29 -12.61 14.45
CA ILE A 115 2.80 -12.13 15.74
C ILE A 115 3.12 -13.32 16.65
N SER A 116 2.30 -14.37 16.65
CA SER A 116 2.49 -15.56 17.48
C SER A 116 3.55 -16.53 16.93
N ASP A 117 3.87 -16.51 15.65
CA ASP A 117 4.93 -17.35 15.07
C ASP A 117 6.30 -16.71 15.28
N THR A 118 7.04 -17.20 16.26
CA THR A 118 8.36 -16.67 16.64
C THR A 118 9.44 -16.83 15.56
N ARG A 119 9.17 -17.58 14.50
CA ARG A 119 10.09 -17.74 13.36
C ARG A 119 9.95 -16.61 12.33
N VAL A 120 8.89 -15.80 12.43
CA VAL A 120 8.61 -14.72 11.51
C VAL A 120 9.02 -13.40 12.15
N ASP A 121 10.07 -12.77 11.65
CA ASP A 121 10.54 -11.47 12.12
C ASP A 121 10.12 -10.33 11.21
N PHE A 122 9.95 -10.63 9.90
CA PHE A 122 9.60 -9.66 8.87
C PHE A 122 8.67 -10.32 7.85
N ALA A 123 7.57 -9.68 7.48
CA ALA A 123 6.67 -10.28 6.48
C ALA A 123 6.00 -9.22 5.60
N PHE A 124 5.89 -9.52 4.30
CA PHE A 124 5.25 -8.66 3.30
C PHE A 124 4.79 -9.49 2.09
N PRO A 125 3.82 -9.00 1.29
CA PRO A 125 3.40 -9.68 0.08
C PRO A 125 4.36 -9.44 -1.09
N LEU A 126 4.58 -10.49 -1.91
CA LEU A 126 5.25 -10.38 -3.20
C LEU A 126 4.23 -10.34 -4.35
N GLN A 127 4.57 -9.59 -5.37
CA GLN A 127 3.94 -9.69 -6.69
C GLN A 127 4.44 -10.95 -7.41
N ALA A 128 3.74 -11.37 -8.47
CA ALA A 128 4.08 -12.59 -9.21
C ALA A 128 5.46 -12.52 -9.91
N ASN A 129 5.97 -11.32 -10.16
CA ASN A 129 7.32 -11.08 -10.72
C ASN A 129 8.43 -11.07 -9.65
N GLY A 130 8.12 -11.42 -8.40
CA GLY A 130 9.09 -11.44 -7.31
C GLY A 130 9.40 -10.08 -6.68
N ILE A 131 8.73 -9.01 -7.12
CA ILE A 131 8.89 -7.65 -6.55
C ILE A 131 8.07 -7.55 -5.27
N GLY A 132 8.67 -7.03 -4.20
CA GLY A 132 7.99 -6.82 -2.92
C GLY A 132 6.98 -5.68 -2.95
N CYS A 133 5.99 -5.72 -2.08
CA CYS A 133 5.03 -4.63 -1.95
C CYS A 133 4.82 -4.29 -0.48
N ALA A 134 5.16 -3.07 -0.09
CA ALA A 134 4.98 -2.59 1.27
C ALA A 134 3.55 -2.11 1.57
N SER A 135 2.56 -2.52 0.77
CA SER A 135 1.15 -2.21 1.04
C SER A 135 0.74 -2.61 2.45
N ILE A 136 1.29 -3.71 2.94
CA ILE A 136 1.28 -4.18 4.31
C ILE A 136 2.62 -4.82 4.63
N LEU A 137 3.19 -4.48 5.78
CA LEU A 137 4.47 -4.99 6.24
C LEU A 137 4.38 -5.29 7.74
N TYR A 138 4.78 -6.49 8.15
CA TYR A 138 4.98 -6.83 9.55
C TYR A 138 6.45 -6.74 9.90
N VAL A 139 6.75 -6.12 11.04
CA VAL A 139 8.10 -5.96 11.60
C VAL A 139 8.04 -6.35 13.07
N ARG A 140 8.75 -7.39 13.47
CA ARG A 140 8.77 -7.88 14.85
C ARG A 140 9.47 -6.89 15.77
N ASN A 141 10.66 -6.45 15.40
CA ASN A 141 11.52 -5.59 16.21
C ASN A 141 12.36 -4.65 15.31
N PRO A 142 12.97 -3.60 15.87
CA PRO A 142 13.83 -2.71 15.10
C PRO A 142 15.03 -3.41 14.44
N GLU A 143 15.58 -4.46 15.04
CA GLU A 143 16.80 -5.13 14.58
C GLU A 143 16.63 -5.77 13.19
N ILE A 144 15.48 -6.41 12.93
CA ILE A 144 15.21 -6.96 11.59
C ILE A 144 15.01 -5.85 10.55
N LEU A 145 14.38 -4.75 10.95
CA LEU A 145 14.22 -3.61 10.05
C LEU A 145 15.57 -2.97 9.75
N GLN A 146 16.49 -2.88 10.73
CA GLN A 146 17.85 -2.39 10.53
C GLN A 146 18.61 -3.24 9.49
N LYS A 147 18.48 -4.58 9.51
CA LYS A 147 19.04 -5.44 8.48
C LYS A 147 18.54 -5.07 7.10
N PHE A 148 17.24 -4.79 6.96
CA PHE A 148 16.67 -4.33 5.69
C PHE A 148 17.19 -2.95 5.29
N LEU A 149 17.36 -2.01 6.24
CA LEU A 149 17.99 -0.71 5.94
C LEU A 149 19.43 -0.86 5.44
N HIS A 150 20.22 -1.75 6.04
CA HIS A 150 21.57 -2.04 5.55
C HIS A 150 21.54 -2.64 4.13
N HIS A 151 20.58 -3.54 3.84
CA HIS A 151 20.37 -4.05 2.49
C HIS A 151 20.06 -2.91 1.49
N ILE A 152 19.18 -1.97 1.86
CA ILE A 152 18.91 -0.77 1.05
C ILE A 152 20.18 0.05 0.83
N LEU A 153 20.88 0.43 1.91
CA LEU A 153 22.07 1.29 1.82
C LEU A 153 23.17 0.71 0.95
N ASN A 154 23.34 -0.61 0.95
CA ASN A 154 24.35 -1.30 0.15
C ASN A 154 23.99 -1.40 -1.34
N ASN A 155 22.71 -1.38 -1.67
CA ASN A 155 22.22 -1.63 -3.04
C ASN A 155 21.55 -0.42 -3.70
N TRP A 156 21.30 0.68 -2.96
CA TRP A 156 20.52 1.83 -3.43
C TRP A 156 21.08 2.50 -4.69
N ASN A 157 22.38 2.48 -4.88
CA ASN A 157 23.03 3.13 -6.02
C ASN A 157 22.92 2.35 -7.34
N ARG A 158 22.36 1.16 -7.35
CA ARG A 158 22.08 0.40 -8.57
C ARG A 158 20.96 1.10 -9.38
N ASP A 159 21.12 1.17 -10.70
CA ASP A 159 20.20 1.93 -11.58
C ASP A 159 18.78 1.36 -11.67
N ASP A 160 18.64 0.06 -11.51
CA ASP A 160 17.40 -0.72 -11.67
C ASP A 160 16.61 -0.94 -10.36
N VAL A 161 17.02 -0.29 -9.27
CA VAL A 161 16.56 -0.61 -7.91
C VAL A 161 15.67 0.48 -7.35
N ASP A 162 14.48 0.09 -6.91
CA ASP A 162 13.59 0.83 -6.01
C ASP A 162 13.30 0.01 -4.74
N ASP A 163 12.48 0.54 -3.85
CA ASP A 163 12.10 -0.12 -2.60
C ASP A 163 11.38 -1.46 -2.81
N MET A 164 10.68 -1.63 -3.92
CA MET A 164 9.94 -2.86 -4.24
C MET A 164 10.90 -3.97 -4.69
N VAL A 165 11.90 -3.63 -5.50
CA VAL A 165 12.96 -4.57 -5.93
C VAL A 165 13.76 -5.03 -4.71
N LEU A 166 14.17 -4.08 -3.85
CA LEU A 166 14.94 -4.38 -2.63
C LEU A 166 14.17 -5.25 -1.63
N LEU A 167 12.85 -5.02 -1.47
CA LEU A 167 12.02 -5.92 -0.68
C LEU A 167 11.97 -7.33 -1.29
N GLY A 168 11.84 -7.43 -2.61
CA GLY A 168 11.85 -8.71 -3.30
C GLY A 168 13.15 -9.49 -3.07
N GLU A 169 14.29 -8.83 -3.19
CA GLU A 169 15.61 -9.43 -2.91
C GLU A 169 15.74 -9.84 -1.43
N PHE A 170 15.30 -8.99 -0.52
CA PHE A 170 15.34 -9.26 0.92
C PHE A 170 14.44 -10.42 1.36
N SER A 171 13.49 -10.86 0.53
CA SER A 171 12.62 -12.00 0.82
C SER A 171 13.37 -13.33 1.00
N GLN A 172 14.64 -13.40 0.59
CA GLN A 172 15.49 -14.59 0.74
C GLN A 172 16.22 -14.65 2.09
N GLU A 173 16.13 -13.61 2.90
CA GLU A 173 16.79 -13.56 4.21
C GLU A 173 16.09 -14.43 5.26
N ILE A 174 16.87 -14.92 6.22
CA ILE A 174 16.36 -15.73 7.34
C ILE A 174 15.43 -14.88 8.22
N GLY A 175 14.29 -15.43 8.60
CA GLY A 175 13.27 -14.74 9.40
C GLY A 175 12.31 -13.88 8.57
N VAL A 176 12.55 -13.75 7.25
CA VAL A 176 11.62 -13.08 6.33
C VAL A 176 10.59 -14.06 5.81
N ASN A 177 9.33 -13.67 5.82
CA ASN A 177 8.22 -14.48 5.35
C ASN A 177 7.45 -13.72 4.23
N VAL A 178 7.08 -14.46 3.19
CA VAL A 178 6.25 -13.95 2.11
C VAL A 178 4.79 -14.19 2.44
N LEU A 179 4.02 -13.12 2.56
CA LEU A 179 2.57 -13.19 2.80
C LEU A 179 1.86 -13.74 1.55
N PRO A 180 0.95 -14.73 1.71
CA PRO A 180 0.32 -15.39 0.58
C PRO A 180 -0.58 -14.42 -0.19
N THR A 181 -0.34 -14.26 -1.49
CA THR A 181 -1.14 -13.46 -2.42
C THR A 181 -2.00 -14.30 -3.35
N GLN A 182 -1.80 -15.63 -3.34
CA GLN A 182 -2.52 -16.60 -4.15
C GLN A 182 -3.00 -17.76 -3.30
N ILE A 183 -4.05 -18.44 -3.77
CA ILE A 183 -4.65 -19.58 -3.04
C ILE A 183 -3.67 -20.75 -2.96
N ASP A 184 -2.91 -20.98 -4.01
CA ASP A 184 -1.96 -22.10 -4.07
C ASP A 184 -0.80 -21.95 -3.08
N ASN A 185 -0.55 -20.73 -2.61
CA ASN A 185 0.47 -20.41 -1.61
C ASN A 185 -0.07 -20.41 -0.16
N LEU A 186 -1.36 -20.73 0.01
CA LEU A 186 -1.92 -20.91 1.35
C LEU A 186 -1.35 -22.19 1.96
N GLY A 187 -0.35 -22.03 2.78
CA GLY A 187 -0.01 -23.09 3.74
C GLY A 187 -1.26 -23.42 4.57
N SER A 188 -1.33 -24.64 5.10
CA SER A 188 -2.49 -25.25 5.79
C SER A 188 -3.12 -24.42 6.94
N SER A 189 -2.58 -23.27 7.28
CA SER A 189 -2.91 -22.54 8.51
C SER A 189 -3.44 -21.12 8.37
N SER A 190 -3.35 -20.46 7.20
CA SER A 190 -3.60 -19.01 7.23
C SER A 190 -5.05 -18.58 6.99
N GLY A 191 -5.82 -19.28 6.17
CA GLY A 191 -7.21 -18.87 5.83
C GLY A 191 -7.34 -17.45 5.25
N PHE A 192 -6.21 -16.78 5.01
CA PHE A 192 -6.12 -15.39 4.53
C PHE A 192 -5.22 -15.28 3.32
N ILE A 193 -5.56 -14.35 2.43
CA ILE A 193 -4.67 -13.86 1.38
C ILE A 193 -4.48 -12.35 1.54
N PHE A 194 -3.36 -11.87 1.04
CA PHE A 194 -2.96 -10.47 1.09
C PHE A 194 -2.95 -9.86 -0.31
N ASP A 195 -3.35 -8.60 -0.40
CA ASP A 195 -3.29 -7.86 -1.66
C ASP A 195 -1.97 -7.11 -1.76
N ALA A 196 -1.06 -7.57 -2.61
CA ALA A 196 0.12 -6.79 -2.97
C ALA A 196 -0.30 -5.50 -3.71
N GLN A 197 -1.13 -5.61 -4.77
CA GLN A 197 -1.77 -4.48 -5.45
C GLN A 197 -2.82 -4.88 -6.49
N SER A 198 -2.85 -6.12 -6.91
CA SER A 198 -3.66 -6.55 -8.06
C SER A 198 -5.15 -6.58 -7.77
N ILE A 199 -5.55 -6.98 -6.56
CA ILE A 199 -6.95 -7.04 -6.13
C ILE A 199 -7.52 -5.63 -6.01
N GLY A 200 -6.80 -4.73 -5.36
CA GLY A 200 -7.21 -3.33 -5.24
C GLY A 200 -7.27 -2.61 -6.59
N LYS A 201 -6.29 -2.84 -7.48
CA LYS A 201 -6.34 -2.33 -8.86
C LYS A 201 -7.56 -2.84 -9.62
N TYR A 202 -7.88 -4.12 -9.49
CA TYR A 202 -9.02 -4.72 -10.16
C TYR A 202 -10.34 -4.08 -9.74
N PHE A 203 -10.58 -3.92 -8.43
CA PHE A 203 -11.85 -3.41 -7.94
C PHE A 203 -11.95 -1.88 -7.94
N MET A 204 -10.86 -1.19 -7.66
CA MET A 204 -10.88 0.25 -7.40
C MET A 204 -10.16 1.08 -8.47
N GLY A 205 -9.50 0.41 -9.43
CA GLY A 205 -8.75 1.04 -10.51
C GLY A 205 -7.35 1.52 -10.07
N THR A 206 -6.60 2.08 -11.02
CA THR A 206 -5.25 2.58 -10.83
C THR A 206 -5.20 4.06 -10.53
N ASP A 207 -4.06 4.51 -10.02
CA ASP A 207 -3.77 5.94 -9.83
C ASP A 207 -3.90 6.68 -11.17
N ALA A 208 -4.65 7.77 -11.16
CA ALA A 208 -4.85 8.62 -12.34
C ALA A 208 -3.53 9.13 -12.95
N ARG A 209 -2.45 9.21 -12.14
CA ARG A 209 -1.11 9.56 -12.61
C ARG A 209 -0.52 8.52 -13.56
N ASN A 210 -0.92 7.27 -13.43
CA ASN A 210 -0.46 6.15 -14.25
C ASN A 210 -1.36 5.88 -15.47
N CYS A 211 -2.51 6.55 -15.58
CA CYS A 211 -3.42 6.41 -16.71
C CYS A 211 -2.99 7.31 -17.87
N ARG A 212 -2.90 6.75 -19.10
CA ARG A 212 -2.59 7.51 -20.32
C ARG A 212 -3.77 8.35 -20.80
N ILE A 213 -4.97 7.89 -20.55
CA ILE A 213 -6.23 8.51 -20.94
C ILE A 213 -7.01 8.84 -19.67
N PRO A 214 -7.61 10.05 -19.54
CA PRO A 214 -8.48 10.36 -18.41
C PRO A 214 -9.58 9.32 -18.35
N PHE A 215 -9.84 8.82 -17.16
CA PHE A 215 -10.85 7.77 -16.94
C PHE A 215 -10.53 6.39 -17.52
N SER A 216 -9.35 6.15 -18.12
CA SER A 216 -8.96 4.79 -18.46
C SER A 216 -8.44 4.07 -17.22
N PHE A 217 -8.98 2.89 -17.00
CA PHE A 217 -8.59 1.97 -15.92
C PHE A 217 -7.60 0.92 -16.42
N ARG A 218 -6.71 1.31 -17.34
CA ARG A 218 -5.80 0.37 -18.04
C ARG A 218 -4.79 -0.34 -17.16
N GLY A 219 -4.51 0.13 -15.96
CA GLY A 219 -3.72 -0.64 -15.01
C GLY A 219 -4.35 -1.95 -14.58
N GLU A 220 -5.65 -2.11 -14.91
CA GLU A 220 -6.40 -3.32 -14.69
C GLU A 220 -5.92 -4.49 -15.53
N LEU A 221 -5.30 -4.20 -16.65
CA LEU A 221 -4.97 -5.20 -17.67
C LEU A 221 -3.58 -5.80 -17.48
N ASP A 222 -2.81 -5.34 -16.51
CA ASP A 222 -1.53 -5.97 -16.17
C ASP A 222 -1.73 -7.18 -15.24
N PHE A 223 -2.75 -7.97 -15.59
CA PHE A 223 -3.07 -9.28 -14.99
C PHE A 223 -2.00 -10.35 -15.27
N ARG A 224 -0.96 -10.03 -16.01
CA ARG A 224 0.20 -10.89 -16.20
C ARG A 224 0.83 -11.31 -14.89
N GLU A 225 0.60 -10.54 -13.84
CA GLU A 225 1.06 -10.81 -12.48
C GLU A 225 0.18 -11.81 -11.70
N GLY A 226 -0.76 -12.44 -12.35
CA GLY A 226 -1.31 -13.75 -11.97
C GLY A 226 -2.31 -13.82 -10.82
N SER A 227 -2.24 -13.01 -9.79
CA SER A 227 -2.98 -13.26 -8.57
C SER A 227 -4.49 -13.13 -8.71
N ILE A 228 -5.01 -12.02 -9.23
CA ILE A 228 -6.46 -11.83 -9.35
C ILE A 228 -7.09 -12.71 -10.42
N THR A 229 -6.43 -12.91 -11.56
CA THR A 229 -6.93 -13.77 -12.64
C THR A 229 -7.02 -15.22 -12.17
N ASN A 230 -6.02 -15.70 -11.43
CA ASN A 230 -6.02 -17.03 -10.86
C ASN A 230 -7.09 -17.17 -9.76
N LEU A 231 -7.26 -16.16 -8.90
CA LEU A 231 -8.32 -16.13 -7.89
C LEU A 231 -9.71 -16.19 -8.52
N LEU A 232 -9.96 -15.45 -9.61
CA LEU A 232 -11.23 -15.47 -10.32
C LEU A 232 -11.48 -16.79 -11.09
N LYS A 233 -10.42 -17.45 -11.59
CA LYS A 233 -10.51 -18.77 -12.22
C LYS A 233 -10.76 -19.89 -11.20
N GLN A 234 -10.14 -19.80 -10.03
CA GLN A 234 -10.22 -20.83 -8.98
C GLN A 234 -11.43 -20.66 -8.06
N GLY A 235 -12.02 -19.48 -7.98
CA GLY A 235 -13.12 -19.20 -7.07
C GLY A 235 -13.97 -18.00 -7.43
N SER A 236 -14.94 -17.71 -6.58
CA SER A 236 -15.80 -16.54 -6.64
C SER A 236 -15.50 -15.58 -5.49
N LEU A 237 -15.35 -14.30 -5.80
CA LEU A 237 -15.25 -13.25 -4.78
C LEU A 237 -16.64 -12.94 -4.24
N ARG A 238 -16.79 -12.94 -2.92
CA ARG A 238 -18.01 -12.56 -2.23
C ARG A 238 -17.69 -11.54 -1.15
N PHE A 239 -18.54 -10.52 -1.07
CA PHE A 239 -18.51 -9.57 0.01
C PHE A 239 -19.48 -10.02 1.09
N LYS A 240 -18.99 -10.21 2.32
CA LYS A 240 -19.82 -10.42 3.50
C LYS A 240 -19.81 -9.17 4.37
N SER A 241 -20.99 -8.71 4.72
CA SER A 241 -21.21 -7.68 5.73
C SER A 241 -21.95 -8.33 6.90
N THR A 242 -21.25 -8.51 8.00
CA THR A 242 -21.85 -8.80 9.30
C THR A 242 -21.75 -7.52 10.14
N LEU A 243 -22.76 -7.20 10.93
CA LEU A 243 -22.82 -5.98 11.76
C LEU A 243 -21.47 -5.70 12.44
N GLY A 244 -20.78 -4.66 11.96
CA GLY A 244 -19.47 -4.22 12.47
C GLY A 244 -18.24 -5.03 12.00
N LYS A 245 -18.39 -6.07 11.16
CA LYS A 245 -17.29 -6.87 10.63
C LYS A 245 -17.47 -7.05 9.12
N GLU A 246 -16.97 -6.13 8.36
CA GLU A 246 -17.04 -6.22 6.91
C GLU A 246 -15.84 -7.03 6.39
N SER A 247 -16.08 -8.06 5.60
CA SER A 247 -15.06 -8.92 5.05
C SER A 247 -15.25 -9.19 3.57
N ILE A 248 -14.16 -9.34 2.86
CA ILE A 248 -14.13 -9.83 1.49
C ILE A 248 -13.68 -11.29 1.55
N GLU A 249 -14.51 -12.17 1.04
CA GLU A 249 -14.25 -13.61 1.04
C GLU A 249 -14.13 -14.14 -0.40
N ILE A 250 -13.20 -15.03 -0.59
CA ILE A 250 -13.01 -15.79 -1.82
C ILE A 250 -13.44 -17.22 -1.53
N ARG A 251 -14.41 -17.72 -2.28
CA ARG A 251 -14.87 -19.12 -2.16
C ARG A 251 -14.20 -19.98 -3.22
N VAL A 252 -13.51 -21.01 -2.77
CA VAL A 252 -12.85 -22.01 -3.64
C VAL A 252 -13.19 -23.39 -3.13
N LYS A 253 -13.79 -24.24 -4.00
CA LYS A 253 -14.04 -25.67 -3.71
C LYS A 253 -14.62 -25.94 -2.31
N GLY A 254 -15.58 -25.12 -1.89
CA GLY A 254 -16.23 -25.27 -0.57
C GLY A 254 -15.54 -24.56 0.60
N SER A 255 -14.32 -24.10 0.45
CA SER A 255 -13.60 -23.33 1.45
C SER A 255 -13.81 -21.82 1.26
N SER A 256 -13.77 -21.07 2.36
CA SER A 256 -13.83 -19.60 2.35
C SER A 256 -12.51 -19.04 2.85
N ILE A 257 -11.87 -18.22 2.03
CA ILE A 257 -10.61 -17.56 2.31
C ILE A 257 -10.88 -16.06 2.43
N LYS A 258 -10.35 -15.41 3.45
CA LYS A 258 -10.56 -13.99 3.70
C LYS A 258 -9.44 -13.15 3.10
N LEU A 259 -9.79 -11.97 2.58
CA LEU A 259 -8.83 -10.97 2.18
C LEU A 259 -8.37 -10.18 3.41
N ALA A 260 -7.06 -10.22 3.72
CA ALA A 260 -6.49 -9.58 4.90
C ALA A 260 -6.39 -8.06 4.77
N ASN A 261 -5.96 -7.58 3.60
CA ASN A 261 -5.85 -6.15 3.28
C ASN A 261 -6.28 -5.88 1.84
N ILE A 262 -6.48 -4.60 1.51
CA ILE A 262 -6.67 -4.16 0.13
C ILE A 262 -5.88 -2.87 -0.13
N HIS A 263 -5.13 -2.84 -1.23
CA HIS A 263 -4.30 -1.71 -1.64
C HIS A 263 -5.02 -0.86 -2.69
N ILE A 264 -5.51 0.32 -2.31
CA ILE A 264 -6.37 1.17 -3.15
C ILE A 264 -5.54 2.09 -4.03
N HIS A 265 -4.95 1.55 -5.08
CA HIS A 265 -4.06 2.27 -5.99
C HIS A 265 -4.68 3.54 -6.60
N SER A 266 -6.00 3.56 -6.80
CA SER A 266 -6.73 4.72 -7.30
C SER A 266 -6.88 5.86 -6.30
N LYS A 267 -6.49 5.66 -5.02
CA LYS A 267 -6.68 6.61 -3.93
C LYS A 267 -8.16 6.95 -3.64
N ALA A 268 -9.10 6.18 -4.18
CA ALA A 268 -10.54 6.39 -4.03
C ALA A 268 -11.05 5.82 -2.70
N ILE A 269 -10.60 6.39 -1.58
CA ILE A 269 -10.97 5.96 -0.23
C ILE A 269 -11.97 6.94 0.35
N SER A 270 -13.14 6.41 0.72
CA SER A 270 -14.18 7.13 1.45
C SER A 270 -14.53 6.39 2.73
N PRO A 271 -14.45 7.03 3.91
CA PRO A 271 -14.75 6.38 5.18
C PRO A 271 -16.23 6.03 5.36
N TYR A 272 -17.12 6.55 4.50
CA TYR A 272 -18.57 6.39 4.62
C TYR A 272 -19.16 5.40 3.62
N VAL A 273 -18.60 5.35 2.40
CA VAL A 273 -19.18 4.56 1.30
C VAL A 273 -18.24 3.50 0.74
N PHE A 274 -17.06 3.33 1.34
CA PHE A 274 -16.06 2.39 0.83
C PHE A 274 -16.62 0.98 0.68
N PHE A 275 -17.19 0.42 1.72
CA PHE A 275 -17.73 -0.93 1.70
C PHE A 275 -18.97 -1.07 0.82
N MET A 276 -19.82 -0.05 0.76
CA MET A 276 -20.95 -0.04 -0.17
C MET A 276 -20.47 -0.10 -1.62
N ASN A 277 -19.43 0.68 -1.98
CA ASN A 277 -18.84 0.64 -3.30
C ASN A 277 -18.21 -0.72 -3.60
N MET A 278 -17.51 -1.32 -2.63
CA MET A 278 -16.93 -2.66 -2.77
C MET A 278 -18.01 -3.73 -2.94
N LYS A 279 -19.09 -3.69 -2.12
CA LYS A 279 -20.21 -4.61 -2.23
C LYS A 279 -20.87 -4.56 -3.60
N ILE A 280 -21.11 -3.36 -4.13
CA ILE A 280 -21.67 -3.17 -5.46
C ILE A 280 -20.75 -3.78 -6.51
N ARG A 281 -19.45 -3.49 -6.46
CA ARG A 281 -18.47 -3.96 -7.45
C ARG A 281 -18.30 -5.48 -7.44
N ILE A 282 -18.21 -6.09 -6.27
CA ILE A 282 -18.11 -7.54 -6.12
C ILE A 282 -19.43 -8.23 -6.50
N GLY A 283 -20.58 -7.68 -6.03
CA GLY A 283 -21.90 -8.28 -6.23
C GLY A 283 -22.36 -8.32 -7.69
N PHE A 284 -21.95 -7.36 -8.50
CA PHE A 284 -22.32 -7.31 -9.92
C PHE A 284 -21.31 -7.97 -10.86
N GLY A 285 -20.18 -8.47 -10.35
CA GLY A 285 -19.12 -9.07 -11.17
C GLY A 285 -18.58 -8.12 -12.25
N ILE A 286 -18.75 -6.81 -12.06
CA ILE A 286 -18.56 -5.82 -13.10
C ILE A 286 -17.07 -5.53 -13.25
N LYS A 287 -16.55 -5.88 -14.40
CA LYS A 287 -15.29 -5.35 -14.90
C LYS A 287 -15.44 -3.85 -15.06
N THR A 288 -14.81 -3.14 -14.26
CA THR A 288 -14.69 -1.73 -13.88
C THR A 288 -15.23 -0.56 -14.75
N PRO A 289 -15.45 -0.60 -16.06
CA PRO A 289 -15.76 0.65 -16.80
C PRO A 289 -17.14 1.23 -16.57
N ILE A 290 -18.14 0.42 -16.17
CA ILE A 290 -19.56 0.83 -16.22
C ILE A 290 -20.05 1.46 -14.91
N ILE A 291 -19.58 1.02 -13.75
CA ILE A 291 -20.12 1.48 -12.47
C ILE A 291 -19.68 2.89 -12.09
N TRP A 292 -18.56 3.38 -12.61
CA TRP A 292 -18.21 4.80 -12.40
C TRP A 292 -19.27 5.77 -12.94
N LYS A 293 -20.13 5.31 -13.86
CA LYS A 293 -21.24 6.11 -14.37
C LYS A 293 -22.48 6.10 -13.46
N LEU A 294 -22.63 5.11 -12.57
CA LEU A 294 -23.88 4.89 -11.85
C LEU A 294 -23.80 4.99 -10.31
N GLY A 295 -22.63 4.88 -9.70
CA GLY A 295 -22.51 4.84 -8.23
C GLY A 295 -21.63 5.96 -7.67
N HIS A 296 -22.27 6.90 -7.00
CA HIS A 296 -21.69 7.99 -6.22
C HIS A 296 -20.37 8.53 -6.76
N PHE A 297 -20.52 9.40 -7.72
CA PHE A 297 -19.53 10.31 -8.21
C PHE A 297 -19.00 11.13 -7.02
N ASP A 298 -17.92 10.73 -6.40
CA ASP A 298 -17.21 11.64 -5.53
C ASP A 298 -16.63 12.72 -6.43
N LYS A 299 -17.42 13.81 -6.57
CA LYS A 299 -17.07 14.95 -7.42
C LYS A 299 -15.68 15.50 -7.13
N TYR A 300 -15.18 15.31 -5.91
CA TYR A 300 -13.86 15.77 -5.49
C TYR A 300 -12.76 14.87 -6.03
N VAL A 301 -12.92 13.56 -5.99
CA VAL A 301 -11.98 12.60 -6.62
C VAL A 301 -11.98 12.80 -8.13
N PHE A 302 -13.12 13.06 -8.74
CA PHE A 302 -13.22 13.37 -10.15
C PHE A 302 -12.51 14.68 -10.49
N LEU A 303 -12.77 15.76 -9.76
CA LEU A 303 -12.15 17.07 -9.98
C LEU A 303 -10.63 17.01 -9.74
N GLU A 304 -10.17 16.29 -8.71
CA GLU A 304 -8.76 16.10 -8.44
C GLU A 304 -8.07 15.32 -9.58
N ARG A 305 -8.73 14.30 -10.13
CA ARG A 305 -8.25 13.55 -11.30
C ARG A 305 -8.22 14.42 -12.55
N LEU A 306 -9.26 15.21 -12.76
CA LEU A 306 -9.34 16.15 -13.90
C LEU A 306 -8.25 17.20 -13.78
N ALA A 307 -8.09 17.82 -12.62
CA ALA A 307 -7.04 18.81 -12.36
C ALA A 307 -5.63 18.22 -12.55
N SER A 308 -5.40 17.00 -12.05
CA SER A 308 -4.12 16.28 -12.22
C SER A 308 -3.85 15.92 -13.68
N PHE A 309 -4.87 15.60 -14.47
CA PHE A 309 -4.75 15.38 -15.90
C PHE A 309 -4.36 16.67 -16.66
N TRP A 310 -5.07 17.76 -16.41
CA TRP A 310 -4.77 19.03 -17.03
C TRP A 310 -3.40 19.58 -16.64
N ALA A 311 -3.02 19.50 -15.39
CA ALA A 311 -1.69 19.91 -14.92
C ALA A 311 -0.54 19.13 -15.62
N ARG A 312 -0.73 17.84 -15.91
CA ARG A 312 0.24 17.05 -16.67
C ARG A 312 0.27 17.43 -18.15
N ARG A 313 -0.89 17.66 -18.74
CA ARG A 313 -0.97 18.08 -20.14
C ARG A 313 -0.25 19.40 -20.34
N LEU A 314 -0.54 20.39 -19.48
CA LEU A 314 0.13 21.69 -19.51
C LEU A 314 1.65 21.60 -19.32
N ARG A 315 2.13 20.75 -18.41
CA ARG A 315 3.58 20.50 -18.24
C ARG A 315 4.21 19.87 -19.49
N ARG A 316 3.51 18.92 -20.14
CA ARG A 316 4.00 18.32 -21.39
C ARG A 316 4.06 19.32 -22.53
N GLU A 317 3.06 20.17 -22.67
CA GLU A 317 3.05 21.23 -23.68
C GLU A 317 4.16 22.26 -23.42
N LYS A 318 4.41 22.65 -22.16
CA LYS A 318 5.51 23.50 -21.78
C LYS A 318 6.87 22.88 -22.11
N ASN A 319 7.08 21.63 -21.70
CA ASN A 319 8.33 20.90 -21.99
C ASN A 319 8.53 20.67 -23.51
N PHE A 320 7.46 20.50 -24.28
CA PHE A 320 7.52 20.36 -25.75
C PHE A 320 7.93 21.71 -26.39
N LYS A 321 7.33 22.82 -25.97
CA LYS A 321 7.72 24.17 -26.44
C LYS A 321 9.17 24.50 -26.12
N GLU A 322 9.63 24.16 -24.90
CA GLU A 322 11.03 24.38 -24.50
C GLU A 322 12.04 23.49 -25.28
N ARG A 323 11.59 22.34 -25.84
CA ARG A 323 12.42 21.50 -26.73
C ARG A 323 12.45 22.01 -28.19
N ILE A 324 11.44 22.72 -28.64
CA ILE A 324 11.43 23.29 -29.98
C ILE A 324 12.21 24.61 -30.04
N LEU A 325 12.34 25.29 -28.90
CA LEU A 325 13.06 26.57 -28.78
C LEU A 325 14.55 26.41 -28.43
N ARG A 326 15.02 25.19 -28.29
CA ARG A 326 16.43 24.81 -28.23
C ARG A 326 16.86 24.13 -29.54
#